data_4ee16a44519ebd58c9e86f988a036f88
#
_entry.id   4ee16a44519ebd58c9e86f988a036f88
#
_cell.length_a   1.000
_cell.length_b   1.000
_cell.length_c   1.000
_cell.angle_alpha   90.00
_cell.angle_beta   90.00
_cell.angle_gamma   90.00
#
_symmetry.space_group_name_H-M   'P 1'
#
loop_
_entity.id
_entity.type
_entity.pdbx_description
1 polymer ?
#
loop_
_entity_poly.entity_id
_entity_poly.type
_entity_poly.pdbx_seq_one_letter_code
_entity_poly.pdbx_strand_id
1 'polypeptide(L)'
;MGKKILIVGGVAGGASVAARVRRLDEHAEIIMLEKGPHVSFSNCSLPYHLSGIVEDSQDLVLMNPDIFKNRYNIEARVNQEVMKINRDKKTITIKDLIADRTYEEPYDSLVLSPGAKPIRPNLDGIDHPNVFTVRNVVDIENMNDFIKQEDIKNIAVIGGDLLVWRLLKI
;
A
#
# COMPACT_ATOMS: atom_id res chain seq x y z
N MET A 1 8.72 16.92 -24.89
CA MET A 1 8.63 15.79 -23.94
C MET A 1 7.80 16.24 -22.74
N GLY A 2 6.84 15.43 -22.29
CA GLY A 2 6.09 15.72 -21.07
C GLY A 2 6.97 15.67 -19.84
N LYS A 3 6.54 16.32 -18.74
CA LYS A 3 7.26 16.27 -17.46
C LYS A 3 7.22 14.85 -16.89
N LYS A 4 8.34 14.41 -16.32
CA LYS A 4 8.42 13.15 -15.58
C LYS A 4 8.06 13.37 -14.12
N ILE A 5 6.97 12.73 -13.69
CA ILE A 5 6.41 12.87 -12.35
C ILE A 5 6.48 11.53 -11.65
N LEU A 6 7.26 11.48 -10.57
CA LEU A 6 7.32 10.30 -9.72
C LEU A 6 6.42 10.47 -8.50
N ILE A 7 5.72 9.41 -8.13
CA ILE A 7 4.80 9.38 -6.99
C ILE A 7 5.21 8.23 -6.07
N VAL A 8 5.61 8.55 -4.85
CA VAL A 8 5.97 7.57 -3.81
C VAL A 8 4.74 7.23 -3.00
N GLY A 9 4.35 5.95 -3.04
CA GLY A 9 3.13 5.42 -2.46
C GLY A 9 1.98 5.35 -3.47
N GLY A 10 1.38 4.18 -3.60
CA GLY A 10 0.41 3.83 -4.65
C GLY A 10 -1.03 3.64 -4.19
N VAL A 11 -1.35 3.97 -2.92
CA VAL A 11 -2.69 3.76 -2.40
C VAL A 11 -3.54 5.04 -2.53
N ALA A 12 -4.26 5.49 -1.52
CA ALA A 12 -5.25 6.55 -1.64
C ALA A 12 -4.67 7.88 -2.17
N GLY A 13 -3.63 8.42 -1.52
CA GLY A 13 -3.03 9.70 -1.89
C GLY A 13 -2.36 9.65 -3.26
N GLY A 14 -1.46 8.66 -3.45
CA GLY A 14 -0.69 8.53 -4.69
C GLY A 14 -1.56 8.24 -5.91
N ALA A 15 -2.49 7.29 -5.80
CA ALA A 15 -3.41 6.95 -6.89
C ALA A 15 -4.29 8.15 -7.28
N SER A 16 -4.79 8.92 -6.29
CA SER A 16 -5.59 10.12 -6.52
C SER A 16 -4.79 11.20 -7.25
N VAL A 17 -3.54 11.43 -6.82
CA VAL A 17 -2.65 12.41 -7.47
C VAL A 17 -2.32 11.96 -8.89
N ALA A 18 -1.95 10.68 -9.10
CA ALA A 18 -1.64 10.14 -10.42
C ALA A 18 -2.79 10.37 -11.41
N ALA A 19 -4.01 10.02 -11.00
CA ALA A 19 -5.21 10.23 -11.81
C ALA A 19 -5.49 11.72 -12.06
N ARG A 20 -5.24 12.59 -11.07
CA ARG A 20 -5.43 14.05 -11.23
C ARG A 20 -4.41 14.65 -12.18
N VAL A 21 -3.14 14.28 -12.05
CA VAL A 21 -2.07 14.74 -12.94
C VAL A 21 -2.38 14.36 -14.38
N ARG A 22 -2.79 13.11 -14.64
CA ARG A 22 -3.14 12.65 -15.99
C ARG A 22 -4.28 13.48 -16.61
N ARG A 23 -5.28 13.86 -15.84
CA ARG A 23 -6.36 14.74 -16.33
C ARG A 23 -5.91 16.16 -16.65
N LEU A 24 -4.84 16.64 -16.03
CA LEU A 24 -4.30 17.98 -16.25
C LEU A 24 -3.22 18.03 -17.33
N ASP A 25 -2.49 16.93 -17.52
CA ASP A 25 -1.40 16.82 -18.49
C ASP A 25 -1.40 15.39 -19.09
N GLU A 26 -1.90 15.27 -20.30
CA GLU A 26 -1.95 14.00 -21.04
C GLU A 26 -0.56 13.51 -21.48
N HIS A 27 0.41 14.42 -21.59
CA HIS A 27 1.76 14.12 -22.05
C HIS A 27 2.74 13.81 -20.92
N ALA A 28 2.33 14.00 -19.66
CA ALA A 28 3.20 13.71 -18.52
C ALA A 28 3.58 12.21 -18.48
N GLU A 29 4.84 11.91 -18.22
CA GLU A 29 5.31 10.59 -17.82
C GLU A 29 5.04 10.42 -16.33
N ILE A 30 4.13 9.52 -15.95
CA ILE A 30 3.73 9.31 -14.55
C ILE A 30 4.14 7.93 -14.12
N ILE A 31 5.01 7.86 -13.12
CA ILE A 31 5.44 6.60 -12.49
C ILE A 31 5.06 6.64 -11.01
N MET A 32 4.30 5.66 -10.58
CA MET A 32 3.88 5.46 -9.19
C MET A 32 4.62 4.27 -8.60
N LEU A 33 5.27 4.46 -7.46
CA LEU A 33 6.11 3.46 -6.80
C LEU A 33 5.44 3.04 -5.49
N GLU A 34 5.11 1.78 -5.39
CA GLU A 34 4.49 1.20 -4.20
C GLU A 34 5.39 0.09 -3.63
N LYS A 35 5.65 0.17 -2.33
CA LYS A 35 6.47 -0.82 -1.62
C LYS A 35 5.78 -2.17 -1.51
N GLY A 36 4.46 -2.17 -1.32
CA GLY A 36 3.66 -3.39 -1.24
C GLY A 36 3.34 -3.99 -2.61
N PRO A 37 2.73 -5.17 -2.64
CA PRO A 37 2.32 -5.84 -3.88
C PRO A 37 1.06 -5.24 -4.50
N HIS A 38 0.32 -4.41 -3.78
CA HIS A 38 -0.97 -3.87 -4.23
C HIS A 38 -0.98 -2.35 -4.26
N VAL A 39 -1.47 -1.78 -5.35
CA VAL A 39 -1.82 -0.36 -5.50
C VAL A 39 -3.32 -0.19 -5.37
N SER A 40 -3.76 1.03 -5.01
CA SER A 40 -5.19 1.42 -5.05
C SER A 40 -6.14 0.44 -4.35
N PHE A 41 -5.79 -0.04 -3.17
CA PHE A 41 -6.69 -0.89 -2.38
C PHE A 41 -7.50 -0.08 -1.35
N SER A 42 -8.64 -0.64 -0.94
CA SER A 42 -9.54 -0.02 0.02
C SER A 42 -9.12 -0.31 1.47
N ASN A 43 -8.40 0.61 2.09
CA ASN A 43 -7.99 0.50 3.49
C ASN A 43 -9.19 0.34 4.45
N CYS A 44 -10.29 1.06 4.17
CA CYS A 44 -11.48 1.05 5.01
C CYS A 44 -12.25 -0.28 4.95
N SER A 45 -11.99 -1.09 3.91
CA SER A 45 -12.68 -2.37 3.70
C SER A 45 -11.91 -3.57 4.27
N LEU A 46 -10.67 -3.39 4.72
CA LEU A 46 -9.86 -4.45 5.32
C LEU A 46 -10.59 -5.20 6.46
N PRO A 47 -11.24 -4.52 7.43
CA PRO A 47 -12.00 -5.19 8.48
C PRO A 47 -13.20 -6.00 7.97
N TYR A 48 -13.80 -5.59 6.85
CA TYR A 48 -14.95 -6.31 6.27
C TYR A 48 -14.54 -7.63 5.60
N HIS A 49 -13.32 -7.71 5.10
CA HIS A 49 -12.79 -8.98 4.62
C HIS A 49 -12.53 -9.94 5.80
N LEU A 50 -11.99 -9.44 6.91
CA LEU A 50 -11.77 -10.25 8.11
C LEU A 50 -13.10 -10.79 8.70
N SER A 51 -14.17 -9.97 8.63
CA SER A 51 -15.52 -10.40 9.08
C SER A 51 -16.28 -11.24 8.06
N GLY A 52 -15.70 -11.59 6.92
CA GLY A 52 -16.33 -12.40 5.88
C GLY A 52 -17.36 -11.67 5.01
N ILE A 53 -17.58 -10.36 5.20
CA ILE A 53 -18.50 -9.57 4.35
C ILE A 53 -17.91 -9.38 2.95
N VAL A 54 -16.60 -9.22 2.84
CA VAL A 54 -15.86 -9.25 1.58
C VAL A 54 -15.17 -10.62 1.53
N GLU A 55 -15.60 -11.49 0.67
CA GLU A 55 -15.14 -12.89 0.65
C GLU A 55 -13.76 -13.03 0.03
N ASP A 56 -13.47 -12.30 -1.04
CA ASP A 56 -12.17 -12.34 -1.74
C ASP A 56 -11.34 -11.10 -1.41
N SER A 57 -10.10 -11.31 -0.98
CA SER A 57 -9.14 -10.21 -0.74
C SER A 57 -8.85 -9.39 -2.00
N GLN A 58 -8.99 -9.99 -3.18
CA GLN A 58 -8.82 -9.30 -4.46
C GLN A 58 -9.89 -8.21 -4.69
N ASP A 59 -11.07 -8.34 -4.10
CA ASP A 59 -12.12 -7.31 -4.16
C ASP A 59 -11.76 -6.04 -3.38
N LEU A 60 -10.75 -6.12 -2.51
CA LEU A 60 -10.18 -4.96 -1.85
C LEU A 60 -9.31 -4.11 -2.77
N VAL A 61 -8.77 -4.69 -3.86
CA VAL A 61 -7.88 -4.03 -4.81
C VAL A 61 -8.70 -3.38 -5.91
N LEU A 62 -8.93 -2.07 -5.79
CA LEU A 62 -9.78 -1.31 -6.72
C LEU A 62 -9.20 -1.20 -8.12
N MET A 63 -7.89 -1.09 -8.23
CA MET A 63 -7.16 -1.05 -9.49
C MET A 63 -5.79 -1.72 -9.33
N ASN A 64 -5.36 -2.43 -10.35
CA ASN A 64 -4.04 -3.04 -10.45
C ASN A 64 -3.12 -2.24 -11.42
N PRO A 65 -1.82 -2.57 -11.52
CA PRO A 65 -0.88 -1.90 -12.42
C PRO A 65 -1.33 -1.88 -13.88
N ASP A 66 -1.94 -2.96 -14.38
CA ASP A 66 -2.39 -3.06 -15.77
C ASP A 66 -3.56 -2.11 -16.05
N ILE A 67 -4.49 -1.96 -15.12
CA ILE A 67 -5.59 -1.00 -15.25
C ILE A 67 -5.05 0.42 -15.27
N PHE A 68 -4.07 0.76 -14.41
CA PHE A 68 -3.41 2.06 -14.42
C PHE A 68 -2.72 2.33 -15.76
N LYS A 69 -2.02 1.34 -16.30
CA LYS A 69 -1.33 1.46 -17.59
C LYS A 69 -2.32 1.62 -18.75
N ASN A 70 -3.29 0.72 -18.85
CA ASN A 70 -4.16 0.61 -20.02
C ASN A 70 -5.20 1.74 -20.08
N ARG A 71 -5.76 2.16 -18.93
CA ARG A 71 -6.81 3.19 -18.89
C ARG A 71 -6.27 4.61 -18.76
N TYR A 72 -5.14 4.76 -18.08
CA TYR A 72 -4.65 6.09 -17.69
C TYR A 72 -3.24 6.38 -18.18
N ASN A 73 -2.59 5.45 -18.84
CA ASN A 73 -1.18 5.54 -19.22
C ASN A 73 -0.29 5.98 -18.04
N ILE A 74 -0.54 5.39 -16.86
CA ILE A 74 0.24 5.55 -15.63
C ILE A 74 1.00 4.26 -15.40
N GLU A 75 2.31 4.33 -15.21
CA GLU A 75 3.14 3.20 -14.83
C GLU A 75 3.11 3.04 -13.31
N ALA A 76 2.46 1.98 -12.82
CA ALA A 76 2.45 1.62 -11.41
C ALA A 76 3.42 0.46 -11.17
N ARG A 77 4.50 0.70 -10.43
CA ARG A 77 5.50 -0.29 -10.06
C ARG A 77 5.27 -0.70 -8.62
N VAL A 78 4.90 -1.96 -8.42
CA VAL A 78 4.73 -2.59 -7.10
C VAL A 78 6.02 -3.26 -6.64
N ASN A 79 6.12 -3.55 -5.33
CA ASN A 79 7.32 -4.11 -4.70
C ASN A 79 8.59 -3.24 -4.94
N GLN A 80 8.41 -1.93 -4.99
CA GLN A 80 9.46 -0.95 -5.23
C GLN A 80 9.56 0.01 -4.05
N GLU A 81 10.58 -0.15 -3.22
CA GLU A 81 10.81 0.70 -2.05
C GLU A 81 11.71 1.88 -2.38
N VAL A 82 11.22 3.09 -2.19
CA VAL A 82 12.05 4.30 -2.31
C VAL A 82 12.88 4.46 -1.05
N MET A 83 14.20 4.33 -1.19
CA MET A 83 15.17 4.33 -0.09
C MET A 83 15.73 5.72 0.21
N LYS A 84 15.92 6.54 -0.83
CA LYS A 84 16.59 7.83 -0.71
C LYS A 84 16.11 8.81 -1.78
N ILE A 85 16.09 10.10 -1.41
CA ILE A 85 15.79 11.20 -2.33
C ILE A 85 17.06 12.08 -2.41
N ASN A 86 17.55 12.29 -3.63
CA ASN A 86 18.60 13.24 -3.92
C ASN A 86 17.99 14.48 -4.58
N ARG A 87 17.82 15.54 -3.81
CA ARG A 87 17.17 16.77 -4.28
C ARG A 87 18.02 17.55 -5.29
N ASP A 88 19.32 17.53 -5.12
CA ASP A 88 20.25 18.30 -5.96
C ASP A 88 20.33 17.71 -7.37
N LYS A 89 20.38 16.38 -7.47
CA LYS A 89 20.39 15.65 -8.74
C LYS A 89 18.99 15.38 -9.28
N LYS A 90 17.93 15.67 -8.51
CA LYS A 90 16.54 15.29 -8.80
C LYS A 90 16.42 13.80 -9.16
N THR A 91 17.01 12.93 -8.35
CA THR A 91 16.88 11.46 -8.48
C THR A 91 16.37 10.85 -7.19
N ILE A 92 15.75 9.69 -7.30
CA ILE A 92 15.44 8.83 -6.16
C ILE A 92 16.13 7.49 -6.32
N THR A 93 16.55 6.90 -5.20
CA THR A 93 17.08 5.53 -5.16
C THR A 93 15.97 4.57 -4.80
N ILE A 94 15.76 3.55 -5.61
CA ILE A 94 14.68 2.57 -5.49
C ILE A 94 15.29 1.20 -5.30
N LYS A 95 14.76 0.43 -4.35
CA LYS A 95 15.03 -1.00 -4.18
C LYS A 95 13.87 -1.80 -4.76
N ASP A 96 14.14 -2.61 -5.77
CA ASP A 96 13.23 -3.65 -6.26
C ASP A 96 13.29 -4.82 -5.28
N LEU A 97 12.20 -5.07 -4.58
CA LEU A 97 12.13 -6.08 -3.51
C LEU A 97 12.03 -7.52 -4.04
N ILE A 98 11.66 -7.69 -5.31
CA ILE A 98 11.60 -9.02 -5.94
C ILE A 98 12.95 -9.39 -6.55
N ALA A 99 13.54 -8.47 -7.33
CA ALA A 99 14.82 -8.71 -7.98
C ALA A 99 16.04 -8.45 -7.07
N ASP A 100 15.82 -7.96 -5.86
CA ASP A 100 16.83 -7.55 -4.86
C ASP A 100 17.94 -6.65 -5.44
N ARG A 101 17.54 -5.74 -6.33
CA ARG A 101 18.44 -4.79 -6.99
C ARG A 101 18.06 -3.35 -6.65
N THR A 102 19.06 -2.48 -6.67
CA THR A 102 18.88 -1.04 -6.46
C THR A 102 19.17 -0.28 -7.74
N TYR A 103 18.35 0.74 -8.04
CA TYR A 103 18.52 1.61 -9.19
C TYR A 103 18.11 3.04 -8.89
N GLU A 104 18.52 3.98 -9.74
CA GLU A 104 18.11 5.39 -9.64
C GLU A 104 17.11 5.76 -10.74
N GLU A 105 16.15 6.61 -10.38
CA GLU A 105 15.14 7.14 -11.28
C GLU A 105 15.14 8.69 -11.21
N PRO A 106 15.35 9.41 -12.32
CA PRO A 106 15.28 10.87 -12.31
C PRO A 106 13.84 11.36 -12.37
N TYR A 107 13.60 12.57 -11.90
CA TYR A 107 12.29 13.22 -11.92
C TYR A 107 12.35 14.73 -12.17
N ASP A 108 11.29 15.27 -12.76
CA ASP A 108 11.05 16.72 -12.81
C ASP A 108 10.28 17.17 -11.57
N SER A 109 9.29 16.36 -11.15
CA SER A 109 8.50 16.60 -9.94
C SER A 109 8.33 15.31 -9.16
N LEU A 110 8.38 15.41 -7.83
CA LEU A 110 8.23 14.28 -6.90
C LEU A 110 7.07 14.53 -5.96
N VAL A 111 6.18 13.54 -5.85
CA VAL A 111 5.07 13.54 -4.90
C VAL A 111 5.34 12.48 -3.84
N LEU A 112 5.16 12.83 -2.58
CA LEU A 112 5.35 11.93 -1.44
C LEU A 112 4.01 11.60 -0.78
N SER A 113 3.60 10.35 -0.89
CA SER A 113 2.39 9.78 -0.26
C SER A 113 2.70 8.45 0.43
N PRO A 114 3.74 8.37 1.30
CA PRO A 114 4.26 7.11 1.82
C PRO A 114 3.31 6.43 2.83
N GLY A 115 2.26 7.11 3.24
CA GLY A 115 1.36 6.64 4.29
C GLY A 115 2.01 6.63 5.67
N ALA A 116 1.56 5.70 6.52
CA ALA A 116 2.06 5.54 7.89
C ALA A 116 2.37 4.07 8.18
N LYS A 117 3.14 3.81 9.22
CA LYS A 117 3.31 2.47 9.81
C LYS A 117 2.57 2.42 11.14
N PRO A 118 1.98 1.27 11.51
CA PRO A 118 1.46 1.07 12.84
C PRO A 118 2.56 1.27 13.89
N ILE A 119 2.25 1.99 14.95
CA ILE A 119 3.15 2.11 16.10
C ILE A 119 3.02 0.84 16.92
N ARG A 120 4.14 0.16 17.17
CA ARG A 120 4.21 -0.92 18.17
C ARG A 120 4.77 -0.33 19.45
N PRO A 121 3.96 -0.17 20.50
CA PRO A 121 4.44 0.35 21.77
C PRO A 121 5.41 -0.64 22.43
N ASN A 122 6.31 -0.13 23.27
CA ASN A 122 7.25 -1.01 23.98
C ASN A 122 6.51 -1.70 25.16
N LEU A 123 5.88 -2.83 24.85
CA LEU A 123 5.15 -3.67 25.80
C LEU A 123 5.69 -5.09 25.73
N ASP A 124 5.72 -5.77 26.88
CA ASP A 124 6.09 -7.17 26.94
C ASP A 124 5.15 -8.02 26.07
N GLY A 125 5.73 -8.85 25.19
CA GLY A 125 4.97 -9.71 24.29
C GLY A 125 4.49 -9.06 22.99
N ILE A 126 4.77 -7.77 22.72
CA ILE A 126 4.33 -7.09 21.49
C ILE A 126 4.86 -7.72 20.21
N ASP A 127 6.02 -8.36 20.29
CA ASP A 127 6.66 -9.03 19.14
C ASP A 127 6.31 -10.53 19.04
N HIS A 128 5.34 -10.99 19.84
CA HIS A 128 4.86 -12.36 19.74
C HIS A 128 4.23 -12.61 18.35
N PRO A 129 4.43 -13.81 17.74
CA PRO A 129 3.89 -14.12 16.40
C PRO A 129 2.38 -13.96 16.26
N ASN A 130 1.63 -14.08 17.37
CA ASN A 130 0.18 -13.93 17.40
C ASN A 130 -0.29 -12.48 17.54
N VAL A 131 0.62 -11.50 17.48
CA VAL A 131 0.29 -10.07 17.55
C VAL A 131 0.35 -9.47 16.16
N PHE A 132 -0.82 -9.11 15.66
CA PHE A 132 -1.01 -8.55 14.33
C PHE A 132 -1.31 -7.06 14.37
N THR A 133 -1.00 -6.39 13.29
CA THR A 133 -1.45 -5.02 13.00
C THR A 133 -2.15 -5.02 11.64
N VAL A 134 -3.20 -4.21 11.50
CA VAL A 134 -3.97 -4.13 10.25
C VAL A 134 -3.63 -2.84 9.52
N ARG A 135 -2.96 -2.95 8.37
CA ARG A 135 -2.56 -1.79 7.57
C ARG A 135 -2.80 -1.95 6.08
N ASN A 136 -2.64 -3.16 5.54
CA ASN A 136 -2.73 -3.46 4.12
C ASN A 136 -3.38 -4.83 3.87
N VAL A 137 -3.52 -5.22 2.60
CA VAL A 137 -4.16 -6.48 2.19
C VAL A 137 -3.37 -7.69 2.69
N VAL A 138 -2.04 -7.64 2.62
CA VAL A 138 -1.17 -8.75 3.06
C VAL A 138 -1.33 -9.01 4.58
N ASP A 139 -1.47 -7.95 5.38
CA ASP A 139 -1.69 -8.10 6.82
C ASP A 139 -2.97 -8.88 7.11
N ILE A 140 -4.04 -8.60 6.36
CA ILE A 140 -5.33 -9.28 6.50
C ILE A 140 -5.27 -10.73 6.02
N GLU A 141 -4.60 -10.99 4.91
CA GLU A 141 -4.40 -12.35 4.39
C GLU A 141 -3.63 -13.20 5.41
N ASN A 142 -2.51 -12.71 5.92
CA ASN A 142 -1.72 -13.38 6.95
C ASN A 142 -2.55 -13.66 8.24
N MET A 143 -3.36 -12.70 8.65
CA MET A 143 -4.23 -12.85 9.82
C MET A 143 -5.32 -13.90 9.59
N ASN A 144 -5.98 -13.89 8.43
CA ASN A 144 -6.99 -14.88 8.07
C ASN A 144 -6.41 -16.29 8.01
N ASP A 145 -5.22 -16.42 7.41
CA ASP A 145 -4.54 -17.72 7.32
C ASP A 145 -4.18 -18.24 8.72
N PHE A 146 -3.68 -17.37 9.59
CA PHE A 146 -3.39 -17.73 10.98
C PHE A 146 -4.65 -18.17 11.75
N ILE A 147 -5.75 -17.42 11.63
CA ILE A 147 -7.02 -17.77 12.29
C ILE A 147 -7.53 -19.15 11.84
N LYS A 148 -7.44 -19.46 10.54
CA LYS A 148 -7.89 -20.74 9.98
C LYS A 148 -7.02 -21.92 10.40
N GLN A 149 -5.69 -21.73 10.42
CA GLN A 149 -4.74 -22.78 10.70
C GLN A 149 -4.71 -23.18 12.19
N GLU A 150 -4.88 -22.23 13.09
CA GLU A 150 -4.70 -22.43 14.53
C GLU A 150 -6.02 -22.65 15.30
N ASP A 151 -7.17 -22.79 14.61
CA ASP A 151 -8.53 -22.93 15.22
C ASP A 151 -8.75 -21.90 16.34
N ILE A 152 -8.48 -20.63 16.04
CA ILE A 152 -8.54 -19.53 17.01
C ILE A 152 -9.97 -19.29 17.46
N LYS A 153 -10.22 -19.37 18.76
CA LYS A 153 -11.56 -19.18 19.38
C LYS A 153 -11.73 -17.82 20.05
N ASN A 154 -10.63 -17.17 20.39
CA ASN A 154 -10.66 -15.89 21.11
C ASN A 154 -9.66 -14.91 20.47
N ILE A 155 -10.14 -13.72 20.18
CA ILE A 155 -9.34 -12.63 19.65
C ILE A 155 -9.44 -11.44 20.61
N ALA A 156 -8.29 -10.89 21.02
CA ALA A 156 -8.24 -9.65 21.75
C ALA A 156 -7.92 -8.50 20.78
N VAL A 157 -8.70 -7.44 20.83
CA VAL A 157 -8.48 -6.25 20.00
C VAL A 157 -8.10 -5.09 20.92
N ILE A 158 -6.92 -4.50 20.68
CA ILE A 158 -6.39 -3.40 21.48
C ILE A 158 -6.59 -2.09 20.71
N GLY A 159 -7.38 -1.19 21.28
CA GLY A 159 -7.74 0.08 20.69
C GLY A 159 -9.26 0.30 20.76
N GLY A 160 -9.72 1.53 20.51
CA GLY A 160 -11.13 1.90 20.66
C GLY A 160 -11.67 2.76 19.52
N ASP A 161 -10.98 2.80 18.38
CA ASP A 161 -11.43 3.59 17.25
C ASP A 161 -12.46 2.83 16.36
N LEU A 162 -12.94 3.52 15.33
CA LEU A 162 -13.97 3.00 14.43
C LEU A 162 -13.54 1.72 13.67
N LEU A 163 -12.25 1.54 13.42
CA LEU A 163 -11.69 0.33 12.79
C LEU A 163 -11.84 -0.87 13.71
N VAL A 164 -11.57 -0.69 14.99
CA VAL A 164 -11.70 -1.72 16.04
C VAL A 164 -13.14 -2.19 16.16
N TRP A 165 -14.11 -1.27 16.19
CA TRP A 165 -15.54 -1.61 16.23
C TRP A 165 -16.00 -2.46 15.04
N ARG A 166 -15.40 -2.27 13.88
CA ARG A 166 -15.69 -3.06 12.68
C ARG A 166 -15.10 -4.47 12.75
N LEU A 167 -13.97 -4.65 13.44
CA LEU A 167 -13.35 -5.96 13.68
C LEU A 167 -14.15 -6.80 14.70
N LEU A 168 -14.86 -6.17 15.65
CA LEU A 168 -15.64 -6.87 16.68
C LEU A 168 -16.97 -7.46 16.17
N LYS A 169 -17.29 -7.35 14.90
CA LYS A 169 -18.47 -7.97 14.28
C LYS A 169 -18.16 -9.33 13.62
N ILE A 170 -17.03 -9.91 13.96
CA ILE A 170 -16.59 -11.24 13.53
C ILE A 170 -17.33 -12.31 14.33
#